data_a9062a355e45911738bffbd24ba66c76
#
_entry.id   a9062a355e45911738bffbd24ba66c76
#
_cell.length_a   1.000
_cell.length_b   1.000
_cell.length_c   1.000
_cell.angle_alpha   90.00
_cell.angle_beta   90.00
_cell.angle_gamma   90.00
#
_symmetry.space_group_name_H-M   'P 1'
#
loop_
_entity.id
_entity.type
_entity.pdbx_description
1 polymer ?
#
loop_
_entity_poly.entity_id
_entity_poly.type
_entity_poly.pdbx_seq_one_letter_code
_entity_poly.pdbx_strand_id
1 'polypeptide(L)'
;TTAEATFWTAYTFLMGNTLNDPEGATWEKPVHGIVLTYEFEIGTYEVTFDQYDAYLLATGQPTSTVSDAGWGRGSRPVINISWYDAVRYCNWLSDVSGLPRAYNETTWELLDEEGAQTTDITRVKGWRLPTEAEWEYSARGGAADITDGVETHDYKYAGGNTLDDVGWYQDNSSDQTHPVGEKAANERGLYDMSGNVWEWCHDKGKIDYPSETQTNPIGPGDGIGRMIRGGGWPCSTSAGFCRVSFRLYLALLSSSYNYLGMRLARTY
;
A
#
# COMPACT_ATOMS: atom_id res chain seq x y z
N THR A 1 7.92 14.82 -12.27
CA THR A 1 8.04 14.97 -10.80
C THR A 1 8.22 13.59 -10.21
N THR A 2 9.45 13.31 -9.79
CA THR A 2 9.80 12.09 -9.06
C THR A 2 8.97 12.03 -7.78
N ALA A 3 8.31 10.89 -7.54
CA ALA A 3 7.72 10.63 -6.23
C ALA A 3 8.83 10.77 -5.18
N GLU A 4 8.58 11.54 -4.13
CA GLU A 4 9.48 11.52 -2.98
C GLU A 4 9.38 10.13 -2.36
N ALA A 5 10.52 9.48 -2.18
CA ALA A 5 10.62 8.13 -1.65
C ALA A 5 11.45 8.11 -0.37
N THR A 6 11.06 7.28 0.56
CA THR A 6 11.75 7.08 1.84
C THR A 6 12.53 5.76 1.81
N PHE A 7 13.82 5.79 2.16
CA PHE A 7 14.77 4.67 2.08
C PHE A 7 14.89 3.91 3.41
N TRP A 8 15.02 2.58 3.36
CA TRP A 8 15.06 1.70 4.54
C TRP A 8 16.05 0.54 4.37
N THR A 9 16.84 0.24 5.39
CA THR A 9 17.74 -0.94 5.47
C THR A 9 17.05 -2.15 6.14
N ALA A 10 17.61 -3.36 6.05
CA ALA A 10 17.05 -4.62 6.58
C ALA A 10 16.42 -4.53 7.99
N TYR A 11 15.16 -4.94 8.18
CA TYR A 11 14.41 -4.70 9.42
C TYR A 11 13.61 -5.90 9.89
N THR A 12 13.48 -6.01 11.22
CA THR A 12 12.57 -6.97 11.87
C THR A 12 11.47 -6.22 12.60
N PHE A 13 10.21 -6.60 12.41
CA PHE A 13 9.07 -6.04 13.14
C PHE A 13 8.01 -7.10 13.43
N LEU A 14 7.07 -6.76 14.31
CA LEU A 14 5.89 -7.59 14.59
C LEU A 14 4.71 -7.10 13.76
N MET A 15 4.17 -7.99 12.93
CA MET A 15 3.00 -7.76 12.08
C MET A 15 1.74 -8.31 12.73
N GLY A 16 0.62 -7.58 12.57
CA GLY A 16 -0.68 -7.96 13.11
C GLY A 16 -1.14 -7.07 14.26
N ASN A 17 -2.13 -7.52 15.04
CA ASN A 17 -2.70 -6.74 16.15
C ASN A 17 -1.79 -6.74 17.39
N THR A 18 -0.68 -6.00 17.32
CA THR A 18 0.34 -5.88 18.38
C THR A 18 -0.18 -5.18 19.64
N LEU A 19 -1.09 -4.22 19.48
CA LEU A 19 -1.74 -3.52 20.59
C LEU A 19 -2.75 -4.39 21.35
N ASN A 20 -3.04 -5.59 20.84
CA ASN A 20 -4.12 -6.42 21.34
C ASN A 20 -5.46 -5.66 21.42
N ASP A 21 -5.67 -4.75 20.43
CA ASP A 21 -6.86 -3.92 20.32
C ASP A 21 -8.12 -4.80 20.31
N PRO A 22 -9.10 -4.56 21.20
CA PRO A 22 -10.33 -5.35 21.25
C PRO A 22 -11.20 -5.22 19.99
N GLU A 23 -11.01 -4.16 19.19
CA GLU A 23 -11.64 -4.02 17.87
C GLU A 23 -10.92 -4.85 16.79
N GLY A 24 -9.77 -5.46 17.11
CA GLY A 24 -8.99 -6.26 16.18
C GLY A 24 -9.71 -7.53 15.77
N ALA A 25 -9.76 -7.75 14.46
CA ALA A 25 -10.34 -8.94 13.87
C ALA A 25 -9.46 -10.18 14.11
N THR A 26 -10.08 -11.36 14.06
CA THR A 26 -9.34 -12.62 14.25
C THR A 26 -8.28 -12.85 13.19
N TRP A 27 -8.49 -12.35 11.98
CA TRP A 27 -7.54 -12.45 10.86
C TRP A 27 -6.35 -11.47 10.92
N GLU A 28 -6.29 -10.60 11.94
CA GLU A 28 -5.10 -9.83 12.29
C GLU A 28 -4.19 -10.60 13.26
N LYS A 29 -4.47 -11.88 13.49
CA LYS A 29 -3.77 -12.78 14.42
C LYS A 29 -3.35 -14.05 13.70
N PRO A 30 -2.31 -14.77 14.25
CA PRO A 30 -1.46 -14.34 15.35
C PRO A 30 -0.55 -13.19 14.99
N VAL A 31 -0.11 -12.41 15.98
CA VAL A 31 1.04 -11.51 15.81
C VAL A 31 2.27 -12.38 15.53
N HIS A 32 3.05 -12.03 14.51
CA HIS A 32 4.20 -12.82 14.08
C HIS A 32 5.34 -11.92 13.63
N GLY A 33 6.55 -12.47 13.62
CA GLY A 33 7.74 -11.74 13.19
C GLY A 33 7.87 -11.63 11.68
N ILE A 34 8.28 -10.47 11.21
CA ILE A 34 8.69 -10.25 9.81
C ILE A 34 10.14 -9.78 9.78
N VAL A 35 10.92 -10.34 8.87
CA VAL A 35 12.28 -9.92 8.57
C VAL A 35 12.33 -9.47 7.12
N LEU A 36 12.60 -8.20 6.88
CA LEU A 36 12.89 -7.64 5.55
C LEU A 36 14.40 -7.49 5.43
N THR A 37 15.05 -8.24 4.53
CA THR A 37 16.52 -8.30 4.39
C THR A 37 17.05 -7.43 3.26
N TYR A 38 16.24 -6.56 2.72
CA TYR A 38 16.54 -5.70 1.59
C TYR A 38 16.08 -4.27 1.85
N GLU A 39 16.68 -3.34 1.13
CA GLU A 39 16.26 -1.95 1.11
C GLU A 39 15.12 -1.76 0.10
N PHE A 40 14.13 -0.97 0.48
CA PHE A 40 13.05 -0.60 -0.41
C PHE A 40 12.64 0.86 -0.20
N GLU A 41 12.07 1.44 -1.22
CA GLU A 41 11.39 2.72 -1.14
C GLU A 41 9.88 2.50 -1.26
N ILE A 42 9.13 3.38 -0.61
CA ILE A 42 7.66 3.42 -0.69
C ILE A 42 7.22 4.85 -0.95
N GLY A 43 6.16 5.03 -1.73
CA GLY A 43 5.63 6.36 -2.03
C GLY A 43 5.21 7.10 -0.77
N THR A 44 5.64 8.34 -0.62
CA THR A 44 5.24 9.23 0.47
C THR A 44 3.73 9.41 0.53
N TYR A 45 3.09 9.40 -0.63
CA TYR A 45 1.65 9.57 -0.85
C TYR A 45 1.08 8.40 -1.65
N GLU A 46 -0.23 8.26 -1.63
CA GLU A 46 -0.98 7.51 -2.62
C GLU A 46 -0.69 8.08 -4.03
N VAL A 47 -0.78 7.25 -5.07
CA VAL A 47 -0.65 7.74 -6.46
C VAL A 47 -1.82 8.65 -6.78
N THR A 48 -1.50 9.86 -7.23
CA THR A 48 -2.52 10.89 -7.52
C THR A 48 -3.11 10.77 -8.93
N PHE A 49 -4.25 11.41 -9.15
CA PHE A 49 -4.82 11.54 -10.50
C PHE A 49 -3.86 12.24 -11.47
N ASP A 50 -3.11 13.29 -11.05
CA ASP A 50 -2.15 13.95 -11.93
C ASP A 50 -1.08 12.97 -12.45
N GLN A 51 -0.59 12.09 -11.59
CA GLN A 51 0.37 11.05 -11.96
C GLN A 51 -0.25 9.99 -12.86
N TYR A 52 -1.45 9.55 -12.55
CA TYR A 52 -2.15 8.53 -13.33
C TYR A 52 -2.63 9.05 -14.69
N ASP A 53 -3.04 10.31 -14.77
CA ASP A 53 -3.42 10.98 -16.02
C ASP A 53 -2.23 11.11 -16.96
N ALA A 54 -1.04 11.38 -16.43
CA ALA A 54 0.18 11.36 -17.24
C ALA A 54 0.42 9.98 -17.88
N TYR A 55 0.15 8.89 -17.16
CA TYR A 55 0.20 7.53 -17.70
C TYR A 55 -0.85 7.31 -18.80
N LEU A 56 -2.11 7.66 -18.54
CA LEU A 56 -3.18 7.49 -19.52
C LEU A 56 -2.85 8.23 -20.83
N LEU A 57 -2.43 9.49 -20.73
CA LEU A 57 -2.06 10.30 -21.89
C LEU A 57 -0.84 9.72 -22.63
N ALA A 58 0.18 9.29 -21.91
CA ALA A 58 1.38 8.68 -22.50
C ALA A 58 1.07 7.35 -23.23
N THR A 59 0.04 6.65 -22.81
CA THR A 59 -0.42 5.39 -23.44
C THR A 59 -1.56 5.58 -24.45
N GLY A 60 -1.89 6.83 -24.77
CA GLY A 60 -2.92 7.17 -25.77
C GLY A 60 -4.36 6.99 -25.28
N GLN A 61 -4.55 6.91 -23.97
CA GLN A 61 -5.87 6.79 -23.37
C GLN A 61 -6.39 8.14 -22.87
N PRO A 62 -7.68 8.44 -23.02
CA PRO A 62 -8.26 9.66 -22.46
C PRO A 62 -8.34 9.55 -20.92
N THR A 63 -8.12 10.66 -20.23
CA THR A 63 -8.22 10.70 -18.75
C THR A 63 -9.59 10.30 -18.23
N SER A 64 -10.64 10.48 -19.02
CA SER A 64 -12.01 10.04 -18.71
C SER A 64 -12.19 8.52 -18.63
N THR A 65 -11.18 7.73 -19.01
CA THR A 65 -11.19 6.27 -18.86
C THR A 65 -11.33 5.85 -17.39
N VAL A 66 -10.79 6.66 -16.46
CA VAL A 66 -10.89 6.44 -15.03
C VAL A 66 -11.73 7.56 -14.39
N SER A 67 -12.83 7.18 -13.75
CA SER A 67 -13.74 8.11 -13.10
C SER A 67 -13.17 8.67 -11.81
N ASP A 68 -13.29 9.98 -11.61
CA ASP A 68 -12.98 10.67 -10.36
C ASP A 68 -14.18 10.77 -9.41
N ALA A 69 -15.27 10.07 -9.71
CA ALA A 69 -16.55 10.11 -8.98
C ALA A 69 -17.18 11.50 -8.90
N GLY A 70 -16.70 12.46 -9.70
CA GLY A 70 -17.15 13.85 -9.67
C GLY A 70 -16.52 14.71 -8.56
N TRP A 71 -15.51 14.19 -7.86
CA TRP A 71 -14.85 14.90 -6.75
C TRP A 71 -13.65 15.74 -7.23
N GLY A 72 -13.26 15.61 -8.50
CA GLY A 72 -12.11 16.26 -9.08
C GLY A 72 -10.86 15.37 -9.05
N ARG A 73 -9.87 15.80 -9.80
CA ARG A 73 -8.61 15.08 -10.05
C ARG A 73 -7.43 15.79 -9.34
N GLY A 74 -6.33 16.03 -10.01
CA GLY A 74 -5.18 16.73 -9.45
C GLY A 74 -4.44 15.89 -8.42
N SER A 75 -4.22 16.47 -7.25
CA SER A 75 -3.54 15.82 -6.13
C SER A 75 -4.41 14.87 -5.31
N ARG A 76 -5.66 14.59 -5.69
CA ARG A 76 -6.44 13.52 -5.08
C ARG A 76 -5.90 12.15 -5.47
N PRO A 77 -5.99 11.13 -4.61
CA PRO A 77 -5.56 9.77 -4.97
C PRO A 77 -6.38 9.26 -6.16
N VAL A 78 -5.73 8.55 -7.07
CA VAL A 78 -6.44 7.84 -8.14
C VAL A 78 -7.34 6.76 -7.52
N ILE A 79 -8.58 6.70 -8.00
CA ILE A 79 -9.61 5.75 -7.57
C ILE A 79 -10.22 5.05 -8.79
N ASN A 80 -11.10 4.09 -8.56
CA ASN A 80 -11.76 3.36 -9.64
C ASN A 80 -10.77 2.63 -10.57
N ILE A 81 -9.66 2.16 -10.03
CA ILE A 81 -8.66 1.33 -10.72
C ILE A 81 -8.68 -0.08 -10.17
N SER A 82 -8.58 -1.06 -11.06
CA SER A 82 -8.41 -2.45 -10.69
C SER A 82 -6.95 -2.75 -10.29
N TRP A 83 -6.74 -3.92 -9.69
CA TRP A 83 -5.37 -4.38 -9.40
C TRP A 83 -4.54 -4.52 -10.69
N TYR A 84 -5.16 -4.95 -11.77
CA TYR A 84 -4.51 -5.05 -13.08
C TYR A 84 -4.10 -3.69 -13.65
N ASP A 85 -4.91 -2.65 -13.43
CA ASP A 85 -4.60 -1.29 -13.88
C ASP A 85 -3.44 -0.72 -13.05
N ALA A 86 -3.42 -0.99 -11.74
CA ALA A 86 -2.32 -0.62 -10.87
C ALA A 86 -0.99 -1.27 -11.30
N VAL A 87 -1.00 -2.56 -11.64
CA VAL A 87 0.17 -3.29 -12.17
C VAL A 87 0.66 -2.71 -13.49
N ARG A 88 -0.24 -2.41 -14.42
CA ARG A 88 0.14 -1.77 -15.70
C ARG A 88 0.77 -0.40 -15.49
N TYR A 89 0.24 0.39 -14.57
CA TYR A 89 0.84 1.66 -14.18
C TYR A 89 2.25 1.46 -13.63
N CYS A 90 2.48 0.51 -12.74
CA CYS A 90 3.80 0.17 -12.20
C CYS A 90 4.80 -0.18 -13.31
N ASN A 91 4.40 -1.03 -14.25
CA ASN A 91 5.25 -1.42 -15.38
C ASN A 91 5.56 -0.24 -16.29
N TRP A 92 4.56 0.60 -16.62
CA TRP A 92 4.79 1.81 -17.39
C TRP A 92 5.78 2.76 -16.69
N LEU A 93 5.61 2.94 -15.40
CA LEU A 93 6.52 3.80 -14.63
C LEU A 93 7.94 3.23 -14.59
N SER A 94 8.09 1.91 -14.52
CA SER A 94 9.39 1.25 -14.64
C SER A 94 10.02 1.53 -16.00
N ASP A 95 9.27 1.36 -17.10
CA ASP A 95 9.74 1.61 -18.46
C ASP A 95 10.24 3.06 -18.63
N VAL A 96 9.45 4.06 -18.21
CA VAL A 96 9.83 5.47 -18.35
C VAL A 96 10.95 5.89 -17.40
N SER A 97 11.17 5.11 -16.34
CA SER A 97 12.28 5.28 -15.39
C SER A 97 13.55 4.53 -15.82
N GLY A 98 13.52 3.78 -16.92
CA GLY A 98 14.64 2.96 -17.39
C GLY A 98 14.93 1.75 -16.47
N LEU A 99 13.91 1.24 -15.77
CA LEU A 99 13.98 0.12 -14.87
C LEU A 99 13.38 -1.14 -15.51
N PRO A 100 13.77 -2.36 -15.09
CA PRO A 100 13.06 -3.58 -15.45
C PRO A 100 11.59 -3.50 -15.03
N ARG A 101 10.70 -4.13 -15.80
CA ARG A 101 9.31 -4.29 -15.36
C ARG A 101 9.22 -5.22 -14.17
N ALA A 102 8.36 -4.90 -13.21
CA ALA A 102 8.16 -5.72 -12.02
C ALA A 102 7.16 -6.87 -12.23
N TYR A 103 6.33 -6.81 -13.27
CA TYR A 103 5.25 -7.79 -13.49
C TYR A 103 5.18 -8.28 -14.92
N ASN A 104 4.86 -9.57 -15.07
CA ASN A 104 4.39 -10.14 -16.32
C ASN A 104 2.90 -9.86 -16.48
N GLU A 105 2.50 -9.10 -17.51
CA GLU A 105 1.09 -8.72 -17.73
C GLU A 105 0.22 -9.85 -18.33
N THR A 106 0.76 -11.05 -18.52
CA THR A 106 0.00 -12.23 -18.95
C THR A 106 -0.25 -13.17 -17.77
N THR A 107 0.78 -13.44 -16.96
CA THR A 107 0.69 -14.35 -15.80
C THR A 107 0.39 -13.61 -14.51
N TRP A 108 0.65 -12.29 -14.46
CA TRP A 108 0.49 -11.40 -13.31
C TRP A 108 1.41 -11.74 -12.13
N GLU A 109 2.48 -12.46 -12.43
CA GLU A 109 3.53 -12.79 -11.44
C GLU A 109 4.67 -11.79 -11.53
N LEU A 110 5.48 -11.73 -10.44
CA LEU A 110 6.65 -10.87 -10.38
C LEU A 110 7.74 -11.30 -11.38
N LEU A 111 8.48 -10.32 -11.86
CA LEU A 111 9.67 -10.49 -12.70
C LEU A 111 10.90 -9.97 -11.95
N ASP A 112 12.00 -10.70 -12.10
CA ASP A 112 13.30 -10.24 -11.66
C ASP A 112 13.94 -9.26 -12.66
N GLU A 113 15.14 -8.82 -12.37
CA GLU A 113 15.89 -7.87 -13.19
C GLU A 113 16.24 -8.40 -14.59
N GLU A 114 16.24 -9.71 -14.80
CA GLU A 114 16.43 -10.35 -16.10
C GLU A 114 15.11 -10.63 -16.86
N GLY A 115 13.97 -10.33 -16.24
CA GLY A 115 12.64 -10.54 -16.82
C GLY A 115 12.12 -11.97 -16.65
N ALA A 116 12.75 -12.80 -15.81
CA ALA A 116 12.25 -14.12 -15.45
C ALA A 116 11.26 -14.04 -14.27
N GLN A 117 10.26 -14.94 -14.25
CA GLN A 117 9.35 -15.01 -13.11
C GLN A 117 10.10 -15.35 -11.82
N THR A 118 9.75 -14.67 -10.74
CA THR A 118 10.39 -14.86 -9.45
C THR A 118 9.39 -14.75 -8.29
N THR A 119 9.71 -15.40 -7.18
CA THR A 119 9.09 -15.19 -5.87
C THR A 119 10.04 -14.49 -4.90
N ASP A 120 11.24 -14.17 -5.35
CA ASP A 120 12.24 -13.44 -4.58
C ASP A 120 12.09 -11.94 -4.81
N ILE A 121 11.45 -11.26 -3.87
CA ILE A 121 11.19 -9.83 -3.93
C ILE A 121 12.47 -8.99 -3.99
N THR A 122 13.59 -9.52 -3.49
CA THR A 122 14.88 -8.82 -3.49
C THR A 122 15.45 -8.63 -4.90
N ARG A 123 14.97 -9.41 -5.87
CA ARG A 123 15.36 -9.35 -7.28
C ARG A 123 14.40 -8.52 -8.15
N VAL A 124 13.29 -8.03 -7.59
CA VAL A 124 12.30 -7.22 -8.31
C VAL A 124 12.69 -5.75 -8.26
N LYS A 125 13.31 -5.24 -9.31
CA LYS A 125 13.92 -3.89 -9.33
C LYS A 125 13.02 -2.80 -9.91
N GLY A 126 11.93 -3.16 -10.57
CA GLY A 126 10.95 -2.23 -11.11
C GLY A 126 10.00 -1.67 -10.05
N TRP A 127 9.29 -0.62 -10.43
CA TRP A 127 8.18 -0.11 -9.64
C TRP A 127 7.07 -1.16 -9.53
N ARG A 128 6.53 -1.31 -8.34
CA ARG A 128 5.52 -2.32 -8.00
C ARG A 128 4.57 -1.83 -6.91
N LEU A 129 3.55 -2.58 -6.64
CA LEU A 129 2.77 -2.44 -5.41
C LEU A 129 3.61 -2.90 -4.21
N PRO A 130 3.42 -2.33 -3.03
CA PRO A 130 4.06 -2.84 -1.82
C PRO A 130 3.60 -4.27 -1.53
N THR A 131 4.45 -5.07 -0.91
CA THR A 131 3.96 -6.26 -0.21
C THR A 131 3.15 -5.81 1.00
N GLU A 132 2.27 -6.69 1.51
CA GLU A 132 1.49 -6.39 2.70
C GLU A 132 2.38 -6.09 3.91
N ALA A 133 3.51 -6.79 4.01
CA ALA A 133 4.50 -6.59 5.07
C ALA A 133 5.24 -5.25 4.94
N GLU A 134 5.65 -4.85 3.74
CA GLU A 134 6.25 -3.53 3.49
C GLU A 134 5.27 -2.41 3.83
N TRP A 135 4.00 -2.60 3.44
CA TRP A 135 2.95 -1.64 3.73
C TRP A 135 2.76 -1.45 5.24
N GLU A 136 2.59 -2.56 6.01
CA GLU A 136 2.38 -2.47 7.45
C GLU A 136 3.62 -1.95 8.19
N TYR A 137 4.83 -2.38 7.79
CA TYR A 137 6.08 -1.82 8.31
C TYR A 137 6.12 -0.30 8.16
N SER A 138 5.78 0.17 6.97
CA SER A 138 5.79 1.60 6.63
C SER A 138 4.71 2.38 7.39
N ALA A 139 3.51 1.81 7.51
CA ALA A 139 2.41 2.42 8.26
C ALA A 139 2.69 2.55 9.76
N ARG A 140 3.46 1.60 10.33
CA ARG A 140 3.94 1.66 11.74
C ARG A 140 5.06 2.67 11.97
N GLY A 141 5.47 3.41 10.94
CA GLY A 141 6.63 4.31 11.06
C GLY A 141 7.97 3.56 11.08
N GLY A 142 8.00 2.30 10.68
CA GLY A 142 9.17 1.42 10.70
C GLY A 142 9.19 0.46 11.89
N ALA A 143 10.36 -0.15 12.16
CA ALA A 143 10.54 -1.01 13.33
C ALA A 143 10.66 -0.17 14.60
N ALA A 144 10.17 -0.70 15.70
CA ALA A 144 10.40 -0.13 17.03
C ALA A 144 11.90 -0.24 17.47
N ASP A 145 12.75 -0.79 16.62
CA ASP A 145 14.18 -0.92 16.88
C ASP A 145 14.93 0.26 16.24
N ILE A 146 15.45 1.10 17.09
CA ILE A 146 16.06 2.42 16.86
C ILE A 146 17.45 2.35 16.23
N THR A 147 17.69 1.48 15.26
CA THR A 147 19.02 1.45 14.63
C THR A 147 19.26 2.64 13.70
N ASP A 148 18.22 3.35 13.28
CA ASP A 148 18.29 4.52 12.39
C ASP A 148 17.99 5.86 13.08
N GLY A 149 17.73 5.85 14.40
CA GLY A 149 17.48 7.05 15.19
C GLY A 149 16.07 7.62 15.05
N VAL A 150 15.16 6.93 14.41
CA VAL A 150 13.73 7.29 14.37
C VAL A 150 13.03 6.62 15.54
N GLU A 151 12.42 7.43 16.41
CA GLU A 151 11.61 6.95 17.51
C GLU A 151 10.26 6.51 16.96
N THR A 152 9.98 5.20 16.96
CA THR A 152 8.70 4.64 16.51
C THR A 152 7.83 4.29 17.70
N HIS A 153 6.53 4.45 17.52
CA HIS A 153 5.54 4.10 18.52
C HIS A 153 4.56 3.07 17.93
N ASP A 154 4.09 2.14 18.77
CA ASP A 154 3.04 1.22 18.35
C ASP A 154 1.68 1.92 18.47
N TYR A 155 1.36 2.76 17.46
CA TYR A 155 0.11 3.48 17.38
C TYR A 155 -1.00 2.65 16.73
N LYS A 156 -2.24 2.95 17.07
CA LYS A 156 -3.44 2.35 16.47
C LYS A 156 -3.56 2.70 14.99
N TYR A 157 -3.24 3.95 14.64
CA TYR A 157 -3.22 4.49 13.28
C TYR A 157 -1.82 4.94 12.91
N ALA A 158 -1.55 5.09 11.63
CA ALA A 158 -0.24 5.55 11.16
C ALA A 158 0.02 7.01 11.62
N GLY A 159 0.96 7.16 12.57
CA GLY A 159 1.35 8.45 13.14
C GLY A 159 0.57 8.88 14.39
N GLY A 160 -0.38 8.06 14.91
CA GLY A 160 -1.07 8.45 16.15
C GLY A 160 -2.21 7.54 16.59
N ASN A 161 -2.83 7.89 17.72
CA ASN A 161 -3.98 7.18 18.27
C ASN A 161 -5.33 7.87 18.00
N THR A 162 -5.30 9.04 17.38
CA THR A 162 -6.49 9.83 17.01
C THR A 162 -6.61 9.86 15.49
N LEU A 163 -7.60 9.17 14.92
CA LEU A 163 -7.74 9.07 13.47
C LEU A 163 -8.01 10.43 12.81
N ASP A 164 -8.70 11.34 13.48
CA ASP A 164 -8.98 12.69 12.97
C ASP A 164 -7.70 13.47 12.62
N ASP A 165 -6.61 13.21 13.32
CA ASP A 165 -5.35 13.91 13.09
C ASP A 165 -4.59 13.38 11.87
N VAL A 166 -4.70 12.08 11.59
CA VAL A 166 -3.84 11.35 10.64
C VAL A 166 -4.56 10.82 9.41
N GLY A 167 -5.90 10.83 9.37
CA GLY A 167 -6.62 10.19 8.28
C GLY A 167 -7.98 10.81 7.93
N TRP A 168 -8.39 10.57 6.68
CA TRP A 168 -9.72 10.88 6.16
C TRP A 168 -10.60 9.63 6.20
N TYR A 169 -11.68 9.68 6.92
CA TYR A 169 -12.65 8.58 7.07
C TYR A 169 -14.08 9.16 7.09
N GLN A 170 -15.10 8.35 7.24
CA GLN A 170 -16.49 8.79 7.04
C GLN A 170 -16.88 10.02 7.85
N ASP A 171 -16.45 10.13 9.12
CA ASP A 171 -16.93 11.21 9.98
C ASP A 171 -16.30 12.57 9.63
N ASN A 172 -15.20 12.60 8.87
CA ASN A 172 -14.50 13.84 8.55
C ASN A 172 -14.24 14.06 7.04
N SER A 173 -14.52 13.05 6.17
CA SER A 173 -14.22 13.10 4.73
C SER A 173 -15.27 13.81 3.88
N SER A 174 -16.46 14.08 4.41
CA SER A 174 -17.61 14.57 3.61
C SER A 174 -17.97 13.64 2.44
N ASP A 175 -17.88 12.32 2.66
CA ASP A 175 -18.19 11.26 1.70
C ASP A 175 -17.39 11.31 0.38
N GLN A 176 -16.12 11.74 0.44
CA GLN A 176 -15.24 11.83 -0.73
C GLN A 176 -13.77 11.62 -0.34
N THR A 177 -12.90 11.39 -1.33
CA THR A 177 -11.44 11.45 -1.14
C THR A 177 -10.99 12.90 -0.95
N HIS A 178 -9.79 13.10 -0.43
CA HIS A 178 -9.14 14.39 -0.24
C HIS A 178 -7.79 14.43 -0.96
N PRO A 179 -7.26 15.62 -1.29
CA PRO A 179 -5.88 15.75 -1.74
C PRO A 179 -4.92 15.05 -0.78
N VAL A 180 -3.92 14.34 -1.33
CA VAL A 180 -2.94 13.62 -0.51
C VAL A 180 -2.13 14.57 0.38
N GLY A 181 -1.74 14.13 1.57
CA GLY A 181 -0.86 14.88 2.45
C GLY A 181 -1.52 16.00 3.25
N GLU A 182 -2.83 16.07 3.33
CA GLU A 182 -3.53 17.10 4.10
C GLU A 182 -3.65 16.78 5.60
N LYS A 183 -3.43 15.53 6.00
CA LYS A 183 -3.38 15.09 7.40
C LYS A 183 -1.94 14.96 7.88
N ALA A 184 -1.73 14.68 9.17
CA ALA A 184 -0.39 14.50 9.71
C ALA A 184 0.27 13.21 9.14
N ALA A 185 1.56 13.31 8.85
CA ALA A 185 2.37 12.16 8.47
C ALA A 185 2.69 11.28 9.69
N ASN A 186 3.05 10.03 9.43
CA ASN A 186 3.66 9.19 10.45
C ASN A 186 5.14 9.57 10.69
N GLU A 187 5.83 8.84 11.58
CA GLU A 187 7.21 9.12 12.01
C GLU A 187 8.23 9.07 10.87
N ARG A 188 7.85 8.46 9.75
CA ARG A 188 8.68 8.35 8.53
C ARG A 188 8.28 9.34 7.45
N GLY A 189 7.38 10.26 7.75
CA GLY A 189 6.92 11.24 6.77
C GLY A 189 5.98 10.67 5.71
N LEU A 190 5.33 9.50 5.97
CA LEU A 190 4.34 8.92 5.09
C LEU A 190 2.94 9.40 5.47
N TYR A 191 2.18 9.79 4.46
CA TYR A 191 0.85 10.36 4.62
C TYR A 191 -0.23 9.36 4.17
N ASP A 192 -1.42 9.53 4.71
CA ASP A 192 -2.64 8.83 4.31
C ASP A 192 -2.54 7.28 4.42
N MET A 193 -1.60 6.78 5.24
CA MET A 193 -1.50 5.35 5.56
C MET A 193 -2.67 4.86 6.44
N SER A 194 -3.54 5.76 6.89
CA SER A 194 -4.76 5.48 7.65
C SER A 194 -5.89 6.36 7.11
N GLY A 195 -6.73 5.81 6.23
CA GLY A 195 -7.86 6.53 5.62
C GLY A 195 -7.59 6.98 4.18
N ASN A 196 -8.31 7.97 3.71
CA ASN A 196 -8.41 8.47 2.35
C ASN A 196 -8.88 7.39 1.37
N VAL A 197 -8.00 6.50 0.87
CA VAL A 197 -8.41 5.34 0.08
C VAL A 197 -7.75 4.05 0.55
N TRP A 198 -8.43 2.93 0.35
CA TRP A 198 -7.79 1.62 0.43
C TRP A 198 -6.69 1.51 -0.61
N GLU A 199 -5.62 0.81 -0.28
CA GLU A 199 -4.45 0.65 -1.15
C GLU A 199 -4.25 -0.81 -1.54
N TRP A 200 -4.14 -1.09 -2.83
CA TRP A 200 -3.77 -2.40 -3.34
C TRP A 200 -2.37 -2.80 -2.90
N CYS A 201 -2.22 -4.03 -2.40
CA CYS A 201 -0.93 -4.68 -2.19
C CYS A 201 -0.67 -5.76 -3.24
N HIS A 202 0.60 -6.20 -3.32
CA HIS A 202 1.01 -7.30 -4.19
C HIS A 202 0.43 -8.64 -3.73
N ASP A 203 0.36 -8.87 -2.44
CA ASP A 203 0.10 -10.18 -1.83
C ASP A 203 -1.27 -10.75 -2.19
N LYS A 204 -1.31 -12.07 -2.47
CA LYS A 204 -2.56 -12.80 -2.52
C LYS A 204 -3.19 -12.87 -1.12
N GLY A 205 -4.52 -12.79 -1.06
CA GLY A 205 -5.25 -12.77 0.20
C GLY A 205 -5.38 -14.15 0.84
N LYS A 206 -5.10 -14.21 2.13
CA LYS A 206 -5.44 -15.35 3.00
C LYS A 206 -5.90 -14.80 4.35
N ILE A 207 -6.90 -15.45 4.94
CA ILE A 207 -7.51 -14.95 6.18
C ILE A 207 -6.49 -15.02 7.32
N ASP A 208 -5.88 -16.19 7.55
CA ASP A 208 -5.02 -16.40 8.69
C ASP A 208 -3.56 -16.03 8.39
N TYR A 209 -2.93 -15.36 9.33
CA TYR A 209 -1.48 -15.21 9.35
C TYR A 209 -0.79 -16.53 9.75
N PRO A 210 0.42 -16.80 9.23
CA PRO A 210 1.26 -17.86 9.80
C PRO A 210 1.70 -17.50 11.22
N SER A 211 2.00 -18.51 12.02
CA SER A 211 2.53 -18.30 13.38
C SER A 211 4.04 -18.08 13.42
N GLU A 212 4.73 -18.51 12.35
CA GLU A 212 6.18 -18.46 12.26
C GLU A 212 6.66 -17.12 11.72
N THR A 213 7.87 -16.74 12.12
CA THR A 213 8.56 -15.60 11.52
C THR A 213 8.76 -15.81 10.01
N GLN A 214 8.43 -14.81 9.22
CA GLN A 214 8.60 -14.83 7.78
C GLN A 214 9.73 -13.90 7.34
N THR A 215 10.49 -14.33 6.34
CA THR A 215 11.53 -13.50 5.72
C THR A 215 11.09 -13.10 4.31
N ASN A 216 11.07 -11.80 4.04
CA ASN A 216 10.74 -11.22 2.73
C ASN A 216 9.41 -11.76 2.15
N PRO A 217 8.30 -11.78 2.91
CA PRO A 217 7.06 -12.36 2.43
C PRO A 217 6.46 -11.57 1.26
N ILE A 218 5.87 -12.31 0.32
CA ILE A 218 5.11 -11.78 -0.83
C ILE A 218 3.67 -12.32 -0.85
N GLY A 219 3.20 -12.78 0.29
CA GLY A 219 1.92 -13.45 0.45
C GLY A 219 1.94 -14.94 0.10
N PRO A 220 0.85 -15.65 0.40
CA PRO A 220 0.73 -17.09 0.17
C PRO A 220 0.54 -17.41 -1.32
N GLY A 221 1.19 -18.47 -1.79
CA GLY A 221 1.04 -18.93 -3.18
C GLY A 221 -0.38 -19.43 -3.51
N ASP A 222 -1.09 -19.97 -2.51
CA ASP A 222 -2.46 -20.51 -2.59
C ASP A 222 -3.55 -19.50 -2.19
N GLY A 223 -3.20 -18.22 -1.99
CA GLY A 223 -4.15 -17.17 -1.66
C GLY A 223 -5.09 -16.81 -2.81
N ILE A 224 -6.20 -16.17 -2.47
CA ILE A 224 -7.22 -15.69 -3.43
C ILE A 224 -7.29 -14.16 -3.42
N GLY A 225 -7.58 -13.58 -4.59
CA GLY A 225 -7.65 -12.12 -4.69
C GLY A 225 -6.33 -11.43 -4.37
N ARG A 226 -6.42 -10.20 -3.91
CA ARG A 226 -5.26 -9.39 -3.47
C ARG A 226 -5.58 -8.64 -2.19
N MET A 227 -4.56 -8.46 -1.35
CA MET A 227 -4.68 -7.70 -0.12
C MET A 227 -4.91 -6.22 -0.41
N ILE A 228 -5.68 -5.58 0.44
CA ILE A 228 -5.85 -4.13 0.51
C ILE A 228 -5.66 -3.65 1.94
N ARG A 229 -5.12 -2.47 2.10
CA ARG A 229 -4.73 -1.90 3.39
C ARG A 229 -5.15 -0.43 3.52
N GLY A 230 -5.07 0.14 4.72
CA GLY A 230 -5.22 1.57 5.00
C GLY A 230 -6.63 2.01 5.40
N GLY A 231 -7.67 1.32 4.97
CA GLY A 231 -9.02 1.87 5.10
C GLY A 231 -9.26 3.00 4.09
N GLY A 232 -10.35 3.72 4.24
CA GLY A 232 -10.62 4.82 3.32
C GLY A 232 -11.81 5.67 3.77
N TRP A 233 -12.14 6.68 2.99
CA TRP A 233 -13.20 7.65 3.24
C TRP A 233 -14.57 7.04 3.62
N PRO A 234 -15.00 5.86 3.11
CA PRO A 234 -16.30 5.31 3.48
C PRO A 234 -16.28 4.41 4.71
N CYS A 235 -15.18 4.33 5.44
CA CYS A 235 -15.08 3.51 6.64
C CYS A 235 -15.97 4.07 7.77
N SER A 236 -17.24 3.59 7.78
CA SER A 236 -18.36 4.27 8.44
C SER A 236 -18.65 3.84 9.87
N THR A 237 -18.36 2.67 10.28
CA THR A 237 -18.89 2.16 11.57
C THR A 237 -17.82 1.78 12.54
N SER A 238 -16.60 1.78 12.12
CA SER A 238 -15.45 1.77 13.01
C SER A 238 -14.25 2.36 12.28
N ALA A 239 -13.70 3.41 12.84
CA ALA A 239 -12.32 3.83 12.65
C ALA A 239 -11.35 2.63 12.68
N GLY A 240 -11.83 1.48 13.13
CA GLY A 240 -11.15 0.20 13.15
C GLY A 240 -10.63 -0.29 11.80
N PHE A 241 -11.24 0.06 10.69
CA PHE A 241 -10.76 -0.31 9.35
C PHE A 241 -9.50 0.48 8.92
N CYS A 242 -9.27 1.66 9.51
CA CYS A 242 -8.10 2.48 9.25
C CYS A 242 -6.90 2.15 10.16
N ARG A 243 -7.01 1.13 11.05
CA ARG A 243 -5.91 0.71 11.91
C ARG A 243 -4.75 0.15 11.09
N VAL A 244 -3.53 0.39 11.55
CA VAL A 244 -2.33 -0.11 10.87
C VAL A 244 -2.30 -1.64 10.73
N SER A 245 -2.93 -2.38 11.66
CA SER A 245 -3.02 -3.83 11.62
C SER A 245 -4.19 -4.36 10.80
N PHE A 246 -5.20 -3.53 10.48
CA PHE A 246 -6.38 -4.01 9.79
C PHE A 246 -6.04 -4.42 8.35
N ARG A 247 -6.55 -5.56 7.94
CA ARG A 247 -6.31 -6.16 6.63
C ARG A 247 -7.58 -6.71 6.02
N LEU A 248 -7.67 -6.63 4.71
CA LEU A 248 -8.77 -7.19 3.93
C LEU A 248 -8.24 -7.64 2.58
N TYR A 249 -8.94 -8.52 1.89
CA TYR A 249 -8.64 -8.86 0.50
C TYR A 249 -9.88 -8.76 -0.39
N LEU A 250 -9.66 -8.44 -1.65
CA LEU A 250 -10.69 -8.45 -2.68
C LEU A 250 -10.46 -9.63 -3.61
N ALA A 251 -11.48 -10.48 -3.72
CA ALA A 251 -11.39 -11.71 -4.52
C ALA A 251 -11.34 -11.44 -6.03
N LEU A 252 -12.00 -10.37 -6.51
CA LEU A 252 -12.06 -10.03 -7.92
C LEU A 252 -11.05 -8.94 -8.26
N LEU A 253 -9.97 -9.32 -8.95
CA LEU A 253 -8.86 -8.42 -9.33
C LEU A 253 -9.25 -7.36 -10.36
N SER A 254 -10.35 -7.56 -11.07
CA SER A 254 -10.95 -6.59 -12.00
C SER A 254 -11.89 -5.60 -11.32
N SER A 255 -12.12 -5.74 -10.01
CA SER A 255 -12.95 -4.79 -9.27
C SER A 255 -12.26 -3.44 -9.15
N SER A 256 -13.04 -2.39 -9.32
CA SER A 256 -12.63 -1.01 -9.11
C SER A 256 -13.69 -0.28 -8.29
N TYR A 257 -13.27 0.50 -7.32
CA TYR A 257 -14.16 1.21 -6.40
C TYR A 257 -13.67 2.63 -6.19
N ASN A 258 -14.60 3.54 -5.90
CA ASN A 258 -14.27 4.94 -5.63
C ASN A 258 -13.59 5.20 -4.27
N TYR A 259 -13.27 4.16 -3.56
CA TYR A 259 -12.52 4.18 -2.30
C TYR A 259 -11.24 3.33 -2.35
N LEU A 260 -10.81 2.93 -3.55
CA LEU A 260 -9.68 2.01 -3.73
C LEU A 260 -8.71 2.59 -4.75
N GLY A 261 -7.49 2.78 -4.31
CA GLY A 261 -6.36 3.32 -5.04
C GLY A 261 -5.11 2.48 -4.87
N MET A 262 -3.94 3.10 -4.92
CA MET A 262 -2.66 2.42 -4.80
C MET A 262 -1.56 3.35 -4.29
N ARG A 263 -0.54 2.73 -3.71
CA ARG A 263 0.77 3.32 -3.41
C ARG A 263 1.86 2.50 -4.08
N LEU A 264 2.99 3.12 -4.41
CA LEU A 264 4.11 2.46 -5.08
C LEU A 264 5.17 1.99 -4.07
N ALA A 265 5.88 0.94 -4.45
CA ALA A 265 7.11 0.51 -3.80
C ALA A 265 8.15 0.09 -4.84
N ARG A 266 9.43 0.01 -4.43
CA ARG A 266 10.53 -0.50 -5.25
C ARG A 266 11.64 -1.04 -4.35
N THR A 267 12.27 -2.13 -4.78
CA THR A 267 13.46 -2.72 -4.14
C THR A 267 14.74 -2.17 -4.78
N TYR A 268 15.76 -1.86 -3.95
CA TYR A 268 17.11 -1.48 -4.39
C TYR A 268 18.03 -2.65 -4.63
#